data_40aac87235e8de63f6ff22f9d17c8804
#
_entry.id   40aac87235e8de63f6ff22f9d17c8804
#
_cell.length_a   1.000
_cell.length_b   1.000
_cell.length_c   1.000
_cell.angle_alpha   90.00
_cell.angle_beta   90.00
_cell.angle_gamma   90.00
#
_symmetry.space_group_name_H-M   'P 1'
#
loop_
_entity.id
_entity.type
_entity.pdbx_description
1 polymer ?
#
loop_
_entity_poly.entity_id
_entity_poly.type
_entity_poly.pdbx_seq_one_letter_code
_entity_poly.pdbx_strand_id
1 'polypeptide(L)'
;MDVLDISRWQFGITTVYHFMFVPLTIGLAPLVAGMQTAWVITGNERWYRLTKFFGKLFLINFALGVATGIVQEFQFGMNWSEYSRFVGDVFGAPLALEALIAFFMESTFIGLWIFGWTRLPRLVHLATIWIAAIGVNASAYFIIAANSFMQHPVGARYNPERGRAELTSIWEVLTNNTTLAAFPHVIAGSFLVSGTFVAGIAGWWMVRNARSGDPEKMAEARSMWRPAGRMGAWVIAVSMVGLVITGDIQGKLMFDQQPMKMASAESLCHTQEDPDFSVLTVGTHNNCDSVTHLIEVPYVLPYLAEGKGSGVTLEGVKDLQEAYVEKFGPGDYRPNLFVTYWSFRAMIGLSAGSILLLLAGWWVTRRGRIPDQRWFSWLSLLAIPTPFLANSAGWVFTEMGRQPWVVVPNPTGDPLLRMTVQQGVSDHATSTVIISLVVFTLLYGVLAVAWFFLMRRYVIEGPDPASRPEPRGPEDYTGGAGGARGEEEKEPAVEQLSFAY
;
A
#
# COMPACT_ATOMS: atom_id res chain seq x y z
N MET A 1 25.47 -18.32 -0.84
CA MET A 1 24.92 -16.95 -0.93
C MET A 1 25.97 -15.99 -0.41
N ASP A 2 26.23 -14.96 -1.15
CA ASP A 2 27.11 -13.87 -0.69
C ASP A 2 26.34 -12.88 0.21
N VAL A 3 27.03 -11.88 0.77
CA VAL A 3 26.44 -10.87 1.67
C VAL A 3 25.35 -10.08 0.94
N LEU A 4 25.55 -9.80 -0.35
CA LEU A 4 24.58 -9.07 -1.15
C LEU A 4 23.25 -9.83 -1.29
N ASP A 5 23.31 -11.12 -1.63
CA ASP A 5 22.11 -11.94 -1.79
C ASP A 5 21.30 -12.02 -0.48
N ILE A 6 22.00 -12.23 0.65
CA ILE A 6 21.34 -12.33 1.95
C ILE A 6 20.72 -10.99 2.35
N SER A 7 21.41 -9.87 2.11
CA SER A 7 20.90 -8.52 2.37
C SER A 7 19.68 -8.19 1.51
N ARG A 8 19.66 -8.62 0.25
CA ARG A 8 18.51 -8.49 -0.66
C ARG A 8 17.30 -9.29 -0.15
N TRP A 9 17.53 -10.55 0.29
CA TRP A 9 16.46 -11.36 0.88
C TRP A 9 15.91 -10.73 2.16
N GLN A 10 16.79 -10.24 3.04
CA GLN A 10 16.34 -9.56 4.27
C GLN A 10 15.50 -8.33 3.96
N PHE A 11 15.97 -7.46 3.07
CA PHE A 11 15.21 -6.28 2.66
C PHE A 11 13.89 -6.68 2.00
N GLY A 12 13.89 -7.64 1.10
CA GLY A 12 12.69 -8.13 0.41
C GLY A 12 11.65 -8.68 1.38
N ILE A 13 12.04 -9.53 2.34
CA ILE A 13 11.13 -10.10 3.33
C ILE A 13 10.55 -8.99 4.23
N THR A 14 11.39 -8.10 4.76
CA THR A 14 10.93 -7.05 5.68
C THR A 14 10.04 -6.03 4.97
N THR A 15 10.38 -5.64 3.74
CA THR A 15 9.62 -4.66 2.96
C THR A 15 8.27 -5.23 2.52
N VAL A 16 8.24 -6.44 1.93
CA VAL A 16 6.98 -7.07 1.49
C VAL A 16 6.04 -7.29 2.67
N TYR A 17 6.59 -7.72 3.81
CA TYR A 17 5.79 -7.88 5.01
C TYR A 17 5.21 -6.55 5.52
N HIS A 18 6.05 -5.52 5.65
CA HIS A 18 5.58 -4.17 6.03
C HIS A 18 4.51 -3.66 5.05
N PHE A 19 4.72 -3.87 3.77
CA PHE A 19 3.82 -3.42 2.72
C PHE A 19 2.44 -4.13 2.74
N MET A 20 2.27 -5.22 3.48
CA MET A 20 0.94 -5.79 3.73
C MET A 20 0.06 -4.90 4.63
N PHE A 21 0.65 -4.13 5.54
CA PHE A 21 -0.10 -3.23 6.45
C PHE A 21 -0.39 -1.87 5.83
N VAL A 22 0.54 -1.36 5.03
CA VAL A 22 0.52 0.00 4.49
C VAL A 22 -0.71 0.27 3.62
N PRO A 23 -1.06 -0.52 2.58
CA PRO A 23 -2.22 -0.25 1.75
C PRO A 23 -3.53 -0.28 2.52
N LEU A 24 -3.68 -1.20 3.49
CA LEU A 24 -4.88 -1.26 4.31
C LEU A 24 -4.99 -0.02 5.21
N THR A 25 -3.89 0.44 5.80
CA THR A 25 -3.87 1.65 6.63
C THR A 25 -4.26 2.89 5.80
N ILE A 26 -3.62 3.10 4.64
CA ILE A 26 -3.86 4.23 3.74
C ILE A 26 -5.32 4.31 3.31
N GLY A 27 -5.90 3.18 2.89
CA GLY A 27 -7.26 3.18 2.36
C GLY A 27 -8.34 3.09 3.45
N LEU A 28 -8.08 2.40 4.58
CA LEU A 28 -9.09 2.19 5.62
C LEU A 28 -9.29 3.45 6.49
N ALA A 29 -8.25 4.25 6.74
CA ALA A 29 -8.36 5.48 7.51
C ALA A 29 -9.41 6.46 6.91
N PRO A 30 -9.35 6.83 5.61
CA PRO A 30 -10.40 7.64 4.99
C PRO A 30 -11.77 6.98 4.97
N LEU A 31 -11.86 5.64 4.84
CA LEU A 31 -13.15 4.94 4.87
C LEU A 31 -13.78 5.00 6.26
N VAL A 32 -13.00 4.84 7.33
CA VAL A 32 -13.47 5.01 8.73
C VAL A 32 -13.90 6.46 8.97
N ALA A 33 -13.13 7.44 8.49
CA ALA A 33 -13.49 8.86 8.55
C ALA A 33 -14.80 9.14 7.79
N GLY A 34 -14.99 8.53 6.62
CA GLY A 34 -16.22 8.59 5.82
C GLY A 34 -17.42 7.97 6.54
N MET A 35 -17.25 6.81 7.20
CA MET A 35 -18.30 6.18 8.03
C MET A 35 -18.67 7.08 9.21
N GLN A 36 -17.68 7.68 9.89
CA GLN A 36 -17.93 8.62 10.97
C GLN A 36 -18.62 9.90 10.49
N THR A 37 -18.25 10.41 9.31
CA THR A 37 -18.93 11.54 8.67
C THR A 37 -20.41 11.23 8.43
N ALA A 38 -20.68 10.04 7.87
CA ALA A 38 -22.05 9.59 7.65
C ALA A 38 -22.84 9.49 8.95
N TRP A 39 -22.23 9.02 10.04
CA TRP A 39 -22.86 9.03 11.35
C TRP A 39 -23.14 10.45 11.86
N VAL A 40 -22.16 11.35 11.81
CA VAL A 40 -22.32 12.73 12.30
C VAL A 40 -23.41 13.49 11.55
N ILE A 41 -23.51 13.30 10.22
CA ILE A 41 -24.50 13.97 9.37
C ILE A 41 -25.90 13.35 9.54
N THR A 42 -26.00 12.01 9.56
CA THR A 42 -27.31 11.33 9.53
C THR A 42 -27.84 10.96 10.90
N GLY A 43 -27.02 10.98 11.95
CA GLY A 43 -27.36 10.46 13.27
C GLY A 43 -27.62 8.94 13.32
N ASN A 44 -27.39 8.22 12.22
CA ASN A 44 -27.75 6.83 12.12
C ASN A 44 -26.75 5.92 12.83
N GLU A 45 -27.19 5.23 13.85
CA GLU A 45 -26.41 4.35 14.72
C GLU A 45 -25.60 3.27 13.96
N ARG A 46 -26.08 2.79 12.83
CA ARG A 46 -25.35 1.81 12.02
C ARG A 46 -23.95 2.32 11.60
N TRP A 47 -23.85 3.60 11.23
CA TRP A 47 -22.59 4.20 10.85
C TRP A 47 -21.65 4.36 12.03
N TYR A 48 -22.19 4.66 13.21
CA TYR A 48 -21.42 4.68 14.45
C TYR A 48 -20.82 3.30 14.76
N ARG A 49 -21.63 2.24 14.73
CA ARG A 49 -21.19 0.87 14.98
C ARG A 49 -20.16 0.40 13.94
N LEU A 50 -20.34 0.74 12.66
CA LEU A 50 -19.36 0.46 11.60
C LEU A 50 -18.06 1.22 11.82
N THR A 51 -18.12 2.50 12.23
CA THR A 51 -16.94 3.32 12.54
C THR A 51 -16.13 2.69 13.67
N LYS A 52 -16.79 2.28 14.75
CA LYS A 52 -16.13 1.61 15.88
C LYS A 52 -15.51 0.28 15.47
N PHE A 53 -16.25 -0.52 14.72
CA PHE A 53 -15.80 -1.84 14.26
C PHE A 53 -14.61 -1.75 13.31
N PHE A 54 -14.73 -1.02 12.20
CA PHE A 54 -13.63 -0.87 11.25
C PHE A 54 -12.49 -0.01 11.80
N GLY A 55 -12.80 0.93 12.70
CA GLY A 55 -11.80 1.72 13.43
C GLY A 55 -10.91 0.84 14.32
N LYS A 56 -11.49 -0.14 15.01
CA LYS A 56 -10.71 -1.12 15.79
C LYS A 56 -9.78 -1.93 14.90
N LEU A 57 -10.25 -2.41 13.74
CA LEU A 57 -9.44 -3.14 12.78
C LEU A 57 -8.34 -2.25 12.17
N PHE A 58 -8.65 -0.98 11.89
CA PHE A 58 -7.68 0.03 11.48
C PHE A 58 -6.57 0.21 12.51
N LEU A 59 -6.91 0.38 13.79
CA LEU A 59 -5.93 0.60 14.86
C LEU A 59 -4.99 -0.61 15.05
N ILE A 60 -5.52 -1.84 14.97
CA ILE A 60 -4.70 -3.05 15.05
C ILE A 60 -3.71 -3.07 13.87
N ASN A 61 -4.19 -2.79 12.66
CA ASN A 61 -3.35 -2.76 11.47
C ASN A 61 -2.31 -1.64 11.53
N PHE A 62 -2.71 -0.44 11.93
CA PHE A 62 -1.84 0.73 12.08
C PHE A 62 -0.71 0.47 13.07
N ALA A 63 -1.01 -0.06 14.26
CA ALA A 63 0.01 -0.32 15.29
C ALA A 63 1.11 -1.27 14.79
N LEU A 64 0.74 -2.31 14.05
CA LEU A 64 1.71 -3.23 13.47
C LEU A 64 2.42 -2.65 12.25
N GLY A 65 1.73 -1.83 11.47
CA GLY A 65 2.33 -1.06 10.38
C GLY A 65 3.46 -0.16 10.88
N VAL A 66 3.22 0.61 11.96
CA VAL A 66 4.24 1.47 12.58
C VAL A 66 5.42 0.65 13.11
N ALA A 67 5.17 -0.43 13.85
CA ALA A 67 6.24 -1.27 14.40
C ALA A 67 7.15 -1.84 13.31
N THR A 68 6.56 -2.29 12.20
CA THR A 68 7.32 -2.86 11.06
C THR A 68 7.98 -1.78 10.19
N GLY A 69 7.41 -0.57 10.13
CA GLY A 69 7.98 0.59 9.45
C GLY A 69 9.28 1.06 10.10
N ILE A 70 9.30 1.16 11.43
CA ILE A 70 10.51 1.50 12.19
C ILE A 70 11.65 0.53 11.87
N VAL A 71 11.37 -0.79 11.85
CA VAL A 71 12.37 -1.79 11.45
C VAL A 71 12.86 -1.57 10.02
N GLN A 72 11.98 -1.16 9.11
CA GLN A 72 12.35 -0.89 7.72
C GLN A 72 13.33 0.27 7.60
N GLU A 73 13.18 1.32 8.39
CA GLU A 73 14.14 2.44 8.42
C GLU A 73 15.51 2.03 8.95
N PHE A 74 15.56 1.17 9.97
CA PHE A 74 16.83 0.64 10.47
C PHE A 74 17.62 -0.15 9.42
N GLN A 75 16.96 -0.76 8.41
CA GLN A 75 17.66 -1.48 7.33
C GLN A 75 18.64 -0.59 6.57
N PHE A 76 18.32 0.70 6.40
CA PHE A 76 19.20 1.65 5.71
C PHE A 76 20.54 1.88 6.44
N GLY A 77 20.52 1.88 7.78
CA GLY A 77 21.72 2.01 8.59
C GLY A 77 22.46 0.68 8.84
N MET A 78 21.81 -0.45 8.60
CA MET A 78 22.36 -1.79 8.80
C MET A 78 22.99 -2.34 7.53
N ASN A 79 22.22 -3.02 6.70
CA ASN A 79 22.74 -3.74 5.52
C ASN A 79 22.96 -2.85 4.31
N TRP A 80 22.46 -1.61 4.33
CA TRP A 80 22.51 -0.67 3.20
C TRP A 80 23.18 0.65 3.54
N SER A 81 24.22 0.63 4.41
CA SER A 81 24.89 1.82 4.89
C SER A 81 25.64 2.60 3.78
N GLU A 82 26.19 1.92 2.77
CA GLU A 82 26.84 2.59 1.66
C GLU A 82 25.83 3.33 0.77
N TYR A 83 24.65 2.72 0.54
CA TYR A 83 23.52 3.42 -0.08
C TYR A 83 23.10 4.64 0.74
N SER A 84 22.91 4.49 2.05
CA SER A 84 22.53 5.60 2.94
C SER A 84 23.56 6.71 2.98
N ARG A 85 24.85 6.38 2.88
CA ARG A 85 25.93 7.36 2.79
C ARG A 85 25.90 8.12 1.46
N PHE A 86 25.60 7.41 0.38
CA PHE A 86 25.53 7.98 -0.96
C PHE A 86 24.35 8.95 -1.13
N VAL A 87 23.14 8.57 -0.72
CA VAL A 87 21.92 9.35 -0.94
C VAL A 87 21.43 10.12 0.29
N GLY A 88 22.10 10.03 1.44
CA GLY A 88 21.59 10.49 2.74
C GLY A 88 21.17 11.95 2.78
N ASP A 89 21.85 12.82 2.03
CA ASP A 89 21.50 14.23 1.96
C ASP A 89 20.19 14.47 1.20
N VAL A 90 19.91 13.69 0.18
CA VAL A 90 18.71 13.79 -0.67
C VAL A 90 17.55 13.01 -0.09
N PHE A 91 17.81 11.76 0.30
CA PHE A 91 16.81 10.83 0.81
C PHE A 91 16.32 11.21 2.22
N GLY A 92 17.22 11.77 3.03
CA GLY A 92 16.89 12.20 4.38
C GLY A 92 15.89 13.35 4.46
N ALA A 93 15.81 14.21 3.43
CA ALA A 93 14.89 15.34 3.45
C ALA A 93 13.40 14.91 3.38
N PRO A 94 12.94 14.06 2.45
CA PRO A 94 11.59 13.52 2.48
C PRO A 94 11.28 12.71 3.75
N LEU A 95 12.22 11.90 4.25
CA LEU A 95 12.03 11.13 5.48
C LEU A 95 11.90 12.03 6.72
N ALA A 96 12.65 13.13 6.79
CA ALA A 96 12.52 14.10 7.87
C ALA A 96 11.15 14.79 7.83
N LEU A 97 10.66 15.16 6.65
CA LEU A 97 9.31 15.73 6.48
C LEU A 97 8.22 14.70 6.85
N GLU A 98 8.40 13.43 6.49
CA GLU A 98 7.53 12.34 6.89
C GLU A 98 7.43 12.25 8.42
N ALA A 99 8.58 12.14 9.11
CA ALA A 99 8.61 12.01 10.56
C ALA A 99 8.03 13.23 11.28
N LEU A 100 8.43 14.45 10.86
CA LEU A 100 8.08 15.70 11.55
C LEU A 100 6.65 16.17 11.26
N ILE A 101 6.11 15.89 10.10
CA ILE A 101 4.78 16.37 9.69
C ILE A 101 3.77 15.22 9.71
N ALA A 102 4.01 14.20 8.88
CA ALA A 102 3.02 13.16 8.67
C ALA A 102 2.86 12.26 9.90
N PHE A 103 3.94 11.66 10.38
CA PHE A 103 3.89 10.75 11.53
C PHE A 103 3.47 11.46 12.83
N PHE A 104 3.88 12.72 13.02
CA PHE A 104 3.38 13.52 14.14
C PHE A 104 1.87 13.77 14.06
N MET A 105 1.35 14.09 12.86
CA MET A 105 -0.09 14.20 12.64
C MET A 105 -0.80 12.87 12.92
N GLU A 106 -0.30 11.78 12.37
CA GLU A 106 -0.88 10.45 12.57
C GLU A 106 -0.97 10.10 14.05
N SER A 107 0.15 10.08 14.74
CA SER A 107 0.24 9.64 16.14
C SER A 107 -0.61 10.52 17.09
N THR A 108 -0.54 11.84 16.92
CA THR A 108 -1.28 12.79 17.75
C THR A 108 -2.79 12.67 17.52
N PHE A 109 -3.23 12.70 16.27
CA PHE A 109 -4.66 12.74 15.98
C PHE A 109 -5.34 11.38 16.08
N ILE A 110 -4.62 10.27 15.89
CA ILE A 110 -5.11 8.93 16.25
C ILE A 110 -5.29 8.83 17.77
N GLY A 111 -4.34 9.32 18.56
CA GLY A 111 -4.47 9.39 20.01
C GLY A 111 -5.70 10.20 20.44
N LEU A 112 -5.89 11.40 19.88
CA LEU A 112 -7.07 12.22 20.12
C LEU A 112 -8.38 11.53 19.68
N TRP A 113 -8.35 10.78 18.57
CA TRP A 113 -9.50 10.03 18.10
C TRP A 113 -9.86 8.87 19.03
N ILE A 114 -8.87 8.11 19.53
CA ILE A 114 -9.07 6.99 20.45
C ILE A 114 -9.69 7.48 21.77
N PHE A 115 -9.10 8.50 22.36
CA PHE A 115 -9.51 8.98 23.70
C PHE A 115 -10.56 10.09 23.68
N GLY A 116 -10.93 10.57 22.50
CA GLY A 116 -11.84 11.72 22.33
C GLY A 116 -13.32 11.40 22.27
N TRP A 117 -13.74 10.12 22.20
CA TRP A 117 -15.12 9.72 21.98
C TRP A 117 -16.13 10.34 22.98
N THR A 118 -15.74 10.45 24.24
CA THR A 118 -16.55 11.02 25.31
C THR A 118 -16.12 12.43 25.73
N ARG A 119 -14.97 12.91 25.25
CA ARG A 119 -14.35 14.16 25.69
C ARG A 119 -14.44 15.29 24.67
N LEU A 120 -14.47 14.95 23.38
CA LEU A 120 -14.47 15.95 22.30
C LEU A 120 -15.88 16.16 21.72
N PRO A 121 -16.22 17.39 21.31
CA PRO A 121 -17.41 17.63 20.50
C PRO A 121 -17.38 16.81 19.22
N ARG A 122 -18.54 16.34 18.75
CA ARG A 122 -18.66 15.41 17.60
C ARG A 122 -17.90 15.86 16.35
N LEU A 123 -17.97 17.15 16.01
CA LEU A 123 -17.28 17.71 14.83
C LEU A 123 -15.77 17.76 15.02
N VAL A 124 -15.31 18.12 16.22
CA VAL A 124 -13.86 18.12 16.54
C VAL A 124 -13.34 16.69 16.54
N HIS A 125 -14.08 15.74 17.11
CA HIS A 125 -13.72 14.33 17.08
C HIS A 125 -13.71 13.77 15.65
N LEU A 126 -14.64 14.19 14.79
CA LEU A 126 -14.61 13.84 13.36
C LEU A 126 -13.36 14.42 12.67
N ALA A 127 -13.00 15.66 12.98
CA ALA A 127 -11.81 16.29 12.41
C ALA A 127 -10.53 15.51 12.76
N THR A 128 -10.44 14.92 13.97
CA THR A 128 -9.23 14.15 14.36
C THR A 128 -8.96 12.97 13.43
N ILE A 129 -9.98 12.19 13.07
CA ILE A 129 -9.78 11.04 12.16
C ILE A 129 -9.49 11.49 10.71
N TRP A 130 -10.07 12.62 10.26
CA TRP A 130 -9.74 13.16 8.94
C TRP A 130 -8.30 13.68 8.89
N ILE A 131 -7.82 14.36 9.93
CA ILE A 131 -6.43 14.83 10.01
C ILE A 131 -5.48 13.63 10.08
N ALA A 132 -5.79 12.60 10.85
CA ALA A 132 -5.03 11.35 10.87
C ALA A 132 -4.99 10.69 9.48
N ALA A 133 -6.13 10.62 8.77
CA ALA A 133 -6.18 10.06 7.42
C ALA A 133 -5.36 10.87 6.41
N ILE A 134 -5.33 12.20 6.54
CA ILE A 134 -4.45 13.07 5.74
C ILE A 134 -2.99 12.79 6.08
N GLY A 135 -2.64 12.64 7.36
CA GLY A 135 -1.29 12.29 7.81
C GLY A 135 -0.80 11.00 7.17
N VAL A 136 -1.59 9.91 7.26
CA VAL A 136 -1.29 8.61 6.63
C VAL A 136 -1.02 8.74 5.12
N ASN A 137 -1.82 9.53 4.41
CA ASN A 137 -1.62 9.75 2.98
C ASN A 137 -0.39 10.64 2.69
N ALA A 138 -0.10 11.62 3.53
CA ALA A 138 1.09 12.45 3.42
C ALA A 138 2.37 11.63 3.69
N SER A 139 2.37 10.73 4.69
CA SER A 139 3.46 9.78 4.94
C SER A 139 3.76 8.96 3.69
N ALA A 140 2.73 8.36 3.08
CA ALA A 140 2.88 7.63 1.82
C ALA A 140 3.50 8.50 0.70
N TYR A 141 3.12 9.78 0.61
CA TYR A 141 3.68 10.69 -0.39
C TYR A 141 5.19 10.89 -0.21
N PHE A 142 5.65 11.18 1.01
CA PHE A 142 7.06 11.42 1.29
C PHE A 142 7.92 10.18 1.04
N ILE A 143 7.42 8.99 1.43
CA ILE A 143 8.12 7.72 1.18
C ILE A 143 8.20 7.42 -0.32
N ILE A 144 7.10 7.65 -1.07
CA ILE A 144 7.12 7.48 -2.53
C ILE A 144 8.03 8.48 -3.19
N ALA A 145 8.12 9.73 -2.72
CA ALA A 145 9.06 10.71 -3.25
C ALA A 145 10.52 10.27 -3.06
N ALA A 146 10.86 9.73 -1.89
CA ALA A 146 12.17 9.15 -1.65
C ALA A 146 12.46 7.94 -2.56
N ASN A 147 11.49 7.03 -2.75
CA ASN A 147 11.63 5.90 -3.67
C ASN A 147 11.73 6.34 -5.14
N SER A 148 10.96 7.35 -5.53
CA SER A 148 10.98 7.90 -6.90
C SER A 148 12.32 8.53 -7.26
N PHE A 149 13.03 9.10 -6.30
CA PHE A 149 14.41 9.56 -6.51
C PHE A 149 15.33 8.40 -6.93
N MET A 150 15.17 7.22 -6.35
CA MET A 150 15.95 6.04 -6.75
C MET A 150 15.60 5.58 -8.17
N GLN A 151 14.35 5.75 -8.58
CA GLN A 151 13.84 5.36 -9.91
C GLN A 151 14.24 6.35 -11.01
N HIS A 152 14.25 7.64 -10.68
CA HIS A 152 14.56 8.75 -11.58
C HIS A 152 15.16 9.91 -10.77
N PRO A 153 16.48 9.94 -10.57
CA PRO A 153 17.15 10.94 -9.72
C PRO A 153 17.07 12.34 -10.34
N VAL A 154 16.42 13.25 -9.62
CA VAL A 154 16.31 14.69 -9.94
C VAL A 154 16.52 15.52 -8.68
N GLY A 155 16.79 16.79 -8.79
CA GLY A 155 16.96 17.71 -7.65
C GLY A 155 18.21 17.45 -6.81
N ALA A 156 19.20 16.76 -7.37
CA ALA A 156 20.46 16.45 -6.71
C ALA A 156 21.62 16.48 -7.70
N ARG A 157 22.84 16.57 -7.18
CA ARG A 157 24.09 16.51 -7.94
C ARG A 157 25.12 15.66 -7.20
N TYR A 158 25.93 14.92 -7.95
CA TYR A 158 27.04 14.20 -7.37
C TYR A 158 28.17 15.14 -6.97
N ASN A 159 28.66 15.02 -5.73
CA ASN A 159 29.80 15.71 -5.24
C ASN A 159 31.03 14.77 -5.21
N PRO A 160 32.01 14.94 -6.13
CA PRO A 160 33.17 14.04 -6.21
C PRO A 160 34.10 14.13 -5.02
N GLU A 161 34.18 15.29 -4.32
CA GLU A 161 35.03 15.46 -3.13
C GLU A 161 34.50 14.66 -1.94
N ARG A 162 33.15 14.53 -1.83
CA ARG A 162 32.51 13.83 -0.74
C ARG A 162 32.04 12.42 -1.13
N GLY A 163 32.08 12.07 -2.41
CA GLY A 163 31.66 10.76 -2.93
C GLY A 163 30.18 10.46 -2.76
N ARG A 164 29.30 11.48 -2.74
CA ARG A 164 27.87 11.34 -2.47
C ARG A 164 27.00 12.28 -3.30
N ALA A 165 25.71 11.96 -3.37
CA ALA A 165 24.69 12.85 -3.87
C ALA A 165 24.43 13.99 -2.87
N GLU A 166 24.29 15.21 -3.35
CA GLU A 166 23.92 16.39 -2.55
C GLU A 166 22.65 17.02 -3.10
N LEU A 167 21.73 17.36 -2.19
CA LEU A 167 20.45 17.96 -2.52
C LEU A 167 20.65 19.35 -3.12
N THR A 168 20.08 19.60 -4.29
CA THR A 168 20.06 20.92 -4.93
C THR A 168 18.68 21.57 -4.87
N SER A 169 17.61 20.76 -4.93
CA SER A 169 16.22 21.23 -4.89
C SER A 169 15.30 20.20 -4.27
N ILE A 170 14.80 20.46 -3.08
CA ILE A 170 13.78 19.59 -2.43
C ILE A 170 12.48 19.57 -3.25
N TRP A 171 12.11 20.66 -3.90
CA TRP A 171 10.91 20.72 -4.72
C TRP A 171 10.98 19.79 -5.92
N GLU A 172 12.12 19.71 -6.62
CA GLU A 172 12.31 18.78 -7.72
C GLU A 172 12.21 17.32 -7.24
N VAL A 173 12.74 17.00 -6.06
CA VAL A 173 12.60 15.66 -5.46
C VAL A 173 11.13 15.36 -5.14
N LEU A 174 10.42 16.28 -4.48
CA LEU A 174 9.03 16.09 -4.11
C LEU A 174 8.09 16.09 -5.32
N THR A 175 8.35 16.89 -6.35
CA THR A 175 7.53 16.99 -7.57
C THR A 175 8.08 16.18 -8.73
N ASN A 176 8.95 15.20 -8.44
CA ASN A 176 9.43 14.24 -9.44
C ASN A 176 8.24 13.62 -10.19
N ASN A 177 8.30 13.60 -11.52
CA ASN A 177 7.22 13.04 -12.35
C ASN A 177 6.92 11.57 -12.02
N THR A 178 7.94 10.80 -11.62
CA THR A 178 7.76 9.44 -11.11
C THR A 178 6.93 9.43 -9.81
N THR A 179 7.16 10.36 -8.89
CA THR A 179 6.32 10.53 -7.67
C THR A 179 4.88 10.85 -8.04
N LEU A 180 4.70 11.83 -8.92
CA LEU A 180 3.35 12.29 -9.33
C LEU A 180 2.56 11.22 -10.07
N ALA A 181 3.23 10.29 -10.77
CA ALA A 181 2.60 9.15 -11.42
C ALA A 181 2.35 7.98 -10.45
N ALA A 182 3.32 7.67 -9.57
CA ALA A 182 3.27 6.51 -8.68
C ALA A 182 2.31 6.73 -7.49
N PHE A 183 2.27 7.92 -6.91
CA PHE A 183 1.45 8.20 -5.73
C PHE A 183 -0.05 7.96 -5.98
N PRO A 184 -0.70 8.49 -7.03
CA PRO A 184 -2.10 8.20 -7.30
C PRO A 184 -2.37 6.70 -7.54
N HIS A 185 -1.43 5.99 -8.16
CA HIS A 185 -1.52 4.55 -8.39
C HIS A 185 -1.51 3.76 -7.07
N VAL A 186 -0.58 4.09 -6.17
CA VAL A 186 -0.49 3.48 -4.84
C VAL A 186 -1.74 3.78 -4.00
N ILE A 187 -2.26 5.00 -4.06
CA ILE A 187 -3.51 5.37 -3.38
C ILE A 187 -4.69 4.57 -3.93
N ALA A 188 -4.84 4.47 -5.25
CA ALA A 188 -5.88 3.66 -5.87
C ALA A 188 -5.76 2.18 -5.48
N GLY A 189 -4.54 1.61 -5.45
CA GLY A 189 -4.26 0.27 -4.97
C GLY A 189 -4.63 0.07 -3.49
N SER A 190 -4.37 1.06 -2.65
CA SER A 190 -4.71 1.04 -1.22
C SER A 190 -6.22 1.10 -0.99
N PHE A 191 -6.95 1.89 -1.77
CA PHE A 191 -8.40 1.88 -1.75
C PHE A 191 -8.99 0.57 -2.30
N LEU A 192 -8.35 -0.08 -3.27
CA LEU A 192 -8.74 -1.41 -3.73
C LEU A 192 -8.64 -2.43 -2.59
N VAL A 193 -7.54 -2.41 -1.83
CA VAL A 193 -7.33 -3.27 -0.64
C VAL A 193 -8.42 -3.03 0.39
N SER A 194 -8.63 -1.80 0.81
CA SER A 194 -9.59 -1.46 1.88
C SER A 194 -11.04 -1.62 1.44
N GLY A 195 -11.38 -1.31 0.19
CA GLY A 195 -12.70 -1.56 -0.39
C GLY A 195 -13.03 -3.06 -0.42
N THR A 196 -12.06 -3.89 -0.83
CA THR A 196 -12.21 -5.35 -0.85
C THR A 196 -12.30 -5.92 0.56
N PHE A 197 -11.51 -5.39 1.50
CA PHE A 197 -11.56 -5.75 2.91
C PHE A 197 -12.95 -5.47 3.52
N VAL A 198 -13.48 -4.27 3.33
CA VAL A 198 -14.82 -3.89 3.82
C VAL A 198 -15.91 -4.71 3.13
N ALA A 199 -15.87 -4.85 1.81
CA ALA A 199 -16.86 -5.62 1.05
C ALA A 199 -16.82 -7.12 1.41
N GLY A 200 -15.63 -7.68 1.60
CA GLY A 200 -15.42 -9.08 1.96
C GLY A 200 -15.98 -9.40 3.34
N ILE A 201 -15.63 -8.60 4.36
CA ILE A 201 -16.17 -8.78 5.72
C ILE A 201 -17.68 -8.61 5.72
N ALA A 202 -18.20 -7.57 5.07
CA ALA A 202 -19.63 -7.33 4.99
C ALA A 202 -20.38 -8.46 4.26
N GLY A 203 -19.80 -8.99 3.18
CA GLY A 203 -20.33 -10.14 2.44
C GLY A 203 -20.43 -11.39 3.31
N TRP A 204 -19.39 -11.70 4.04
CA TRP A 204 -19.37 -12.81 4.99
C TRP A 204 -20.43 -12.66 6.09
N TRP A 205 -20.55 -11.46 6.70
CA TRP A 205 -21.54 -11.17 7.72
C TRP A 205 -22.98 -11.22 7.19
N MET A 206 -23.23 -10.75 5.96
CA MET A 206 -24.54 -10.87 5.33
C MET A 206 -24.98 -12.34 5.24
N VAL A 207 -24.12 -13.22 4.74
CA VAL A 207 -24.43 -14.64 4.61
C VAL A 207 -24.59 -15.31 5.99
N ARG A 208 -23.70 -14.99 6.93
CA ARG A 208 -23.77 -15.54 8.30
C ARG A 208 -25.10 -15.19 8.97
N ASN A 209 -25.51 -13.93 8.89
CA ASN A 209 -26.74 -13.43 9.48
C ASN A 209 -27.98 -13.99 8.76
N ALA A 210 -27.99 -14.04 7.43
CA ALA A 210 -29.09 -14.62 6.66
C ALA A 210 -29.33 -16.09 6.99
N ARG A 211 -28.27 -16.84 7.27
CA ARG A 211 -28.33 -18.28 7.58
C ARG A 211 -28.63 -18.59 9.04
N SER A 212 -28.65 -17.60 9.92
CA SER A 212 -28.94 -17.82 11.35
C SER A 212 -30.40 -18.16 11.63
N GLY A 213 -31.32 -17.81 10.72
CA GLY A 213 -32.78 -17.90 10.93
C GLY A 213 -33.33 -16.86 11.90
N ASP A 214 -32.50 -15.98 12.46
CA ASP A 214 -32.84 -14.95 13.43
C ASP A 214 -33.31 -13.67 12.72
N PRO A 215 -34.55 -13.20 12.97
CA PRO A 215 -35.05 -11.97 12.34
C PRO A 215 -34.22 -10.71 12.66
N GLU A 216 -33.65 -10.60 13.88
CA GLU A 216 -32.85 -9.44 14.29
C GLU A 216 -31.54 -9.43 13.51
N LYS A 217 -30.86 -10.56 13.37
CA LYS A 217 -29.65 -10.69 12.53
C LYS A 217 -29.93 -10.42 11.06
N MET A 218 -31.09 -10.85 10.56
CA MET A 218 -31.50 -10.53 9.19
C MET A 218 -31.75 -9.01 9.04
N ALA A 219 -32.34 -8.34 10.01
CA ALA A 219 -32.50 -6.89 10.02
C ALA A 219 -31.14 -6.17 10.05
N GLU A 220 -30.19 -6.66 10.85
CA GLU A 220 -28.81 -6.17 10.88
C GLU A 220 -28.10 -6.35 9.52
N ALA A 221 -28.26 -7.50 8.88
CA ALA A 221 -27.71 -7.74 7.54
C ALA A 221 -28.22 -6.71 6.52
N ARG A 222 -29.51 -6.36 6.60
CA ARG A 222 -30.15 -5.39 5.69
C ARG A 222 -29.75 -3.95 6.00
N SER A 223 -29.74 -3.56 7.27
CA SER A 223 -29.57 -2.17 7.70
C SER A 223 -28.11 -1.74 7.82
N MET A 224 -27.18 -2.65 8.11
CA MET A 224 -25.77 -2.34 8.39
C MET A 224 -24.82 -3.00 7.38
N TRP A 225 -24.85 -4.34 7.24
CA TRP A 225 -23.84 -5.04 6.43
C TRP A 225 -24.01 -4.85 4.92
N ARG A 226 -25.27 -4.81 4.43
CA ARG A 226 -25.51 -4.55 3.00
C ARG A 226 -25.08 -3.15 2.58
N PRO A 227 -25.36 -2.05 3.30
CA PRO A 227 -24.79 -0.73 3.02
C PRO A 227 -23.27 -0.70 3.07
N ALA A 228 -22.65 -1.33 4.08
CA ALA A 228 -21.19 -1.43 4.18
C ALA A 228 -20.58 -2.17 2.99
N GLY A 229 -21.14 -3.32 2.60
CA GLY A 229 -20.70 -4.08 1.44
C GLY A 229 -20.85 -3.32 0.12
N ARG A 230 -21.93 -2.53 -0.03
CA ARG A 230 -22.12 -1.66 -1.20
C ARG A 230 -21.14 -0.48 -1.22
N MET A 231 -20.83 0.10 -0.07
CA MET A 231 -19.80 1.13 0.04
C MET A 231 -18.45 0.55 -0.40
N GLY A 232 -18.04 -0.62 0.13
CA GLY A 232 -16.82 -1.29 -0.30
C GLY A 232 -16.81 -1.62 -1.79
N ALA A 233 -17.94 -2.07 -2.36
CA ALA A 233 -18.08 -2.34 -3.79
C ALA A 233 -17.90 -1.07 -4.64
N TRP A 234 -18.44 0.07 -4.23
CA TRP A 234 -18.20 1.35 -4.92
C TRP A 234 -16.72 1.78 -4.83
N VAL A 235 -16.10 1.59 -3.67
CA VAL A 235 -14.66 1.86 -3.50
C VAL A 235 -13.84 0.99 -4.45
N ILE A 236 -14.13 -0.32 -4.55
CA ILE A 236 -13.47 -1.22 -5.52
C ILE A 236 -13.65 -0.69 -6.95
N ALA A 237 -14.88 -0.34 -7.35
CA ALA A 237 -15.18 0.12 -8.71
C ALA A 237 -14.38 1.39 -9.07
N VAL A 238 -14.39 2.39 -8.19
CA VAL A 238 -13.64 3.65 -8.40
C VAL A 238 -12.14 3.40 -8.41
N SER A 239 -11.65 2.56 -7.50
CA SER A 239 -10.22 2.21 -7.42
C SER A 239 -9.74 1.49 -8.67
N MET A 240 -10.54 0.58 -9.24
CA MET A 240 -10.18 -0.13 -10.48
C MET A 240 -10.07 0.84 -11.65
N VAL A 241 -10.98 1.80 -11.78
CA VAL A 241 -10.88 2.85 -12.80
C VAL A 241 -9.62 3.70 -12.57
N GLY A 242 -9.37 4.09 -11.32
CA GLY A 242 -8.16 4.83 -10.94
C GLY A 242 -6.89 4.05 -11.28
N LEU A 243 -6.82 2.75 -10.98
CA LEU A 243 -5.66 1.89 -11.29
C LEU A 243 -5.40 1.76 -12.80
N VAL A 244 -6.44 1.64 -13.61
CA VAL A 244 -6.28 1.59 -15.07
C VAL A 244 -5.69 2.90 -15.59
N ILE A 245 -6.23 4.04 -15.19
CA ILE A 245 -5.77 5.36 -15.64
C ILE A 245 -4.33 5.64 -15.16
N THR A 246 -4.08 5.45 -13.87
CA THR A 246 -2.77 5.75 -13.28
C THR A 246 -1.71 4.74 -13.69
N GLY A 247 -2.10 3.47 -13.91
CA GLY A 247 -1.22 2.43 -14.42
C GLY A 247 -0.77 2.69 -15.87
N ASP A 248 -1.68 3.18 -16.72
CA ASP A 248 -1.35 3.58 -18.08
C ASP A 248 -0.35 4.76 -18.10
N ILE A 249 -0.61 5.79 -17.27
CA ILE A 249 0.29 6.94 -17.14
C ILE A 249 1.68 6.50 -16.64
N GLN A 250 1.71 5.66 -15.60
CA GLN A 250 2.97 5.18 -15.03
C GLN A 250 3.71 4.23 -15.97
N GLY A 251 2.99 3.40 -16.72
CA GLY A 251 3.56 2.51 -17.72
C GLY A 251 4.32 3.29 -18.81
N LYS A 252 3.69 4.29 -19.42
CA LYS A 252 4.30 5.16 -20.44
C LYS A 252 5.56 5.85 -19.90
N LEU A 253 5.46 6.42 -18.69
CA LEU A 253 6.60 7.07 -18.04
C LEU A 253 7.76 6.09 -17.79
N MET A 254 7.48 4.83 -17.45
CA MET A 254 8.51 3.82 -17.20
C MET A 254 9.14 3.31 -18.50
N PHE A 255 8.42 3.23 -19.60
CA PHE A 255 9.03 2.92 -20.91
C PHE A 255 10.06 3.98 -21.29
N ASP A 256 9.80 5.26 -21.01
CA ASP A 256 10.71 6.36 -21.30
C ASP A 256 11.91 6.41 -20.32
N GLN A 257 11.67 6.24 -19.02
CA GLN A 257 12.72 6.39 -18.00
C GLN A 257 13.52 5.12 -17.73
N GLN A 258 12.93 3.95 -17.85
CA GLN A 258 13.52 2.66 -17.52
C GLN A 258 13.19 1.59 -18.58
N PRO A 259 13.64 1.75 -19.84
CA PRO A 259 13.31 0.84 -20.92
C PRO A 259 13.71 -0.62 -20.63
N MET A 260 14.85 -0.86 -19.98
CA MET A 260 15.30 -2.22 -19.58
C MET A 260 14.30 -2.90 -18.63
N LYS A 261 13.72 -2.15 -17.67
CA LYS A 261 12.68 -2.67 -16.76
C LYS A 261 11.44 -3.11 -17.53
N MET A 262 10.97 -2.27 -18.46
CA MET A 262 9.76 -2.53 -19.20
C MET A 262 9.95 -3.63 -20.26
N ALA A 263 11.09 -3.66 -20.96
CA ALA A 263 11.46 -4.78 -21.83
C ALA A 263 11.49 -6.11 -21.08
N SER A 264 12.02 -6.10 -19.84
CA SER A 264 12.03 -7.28 -18.96
C SER A 264 10.65 -7.66 -18.47
N ALA A 265 9.76 -6.69 -18.19
CA ALA A 265 8.38 -6.92 -17.80
C ALA A 265 7.57 -7.61 -18.90
N GLU A 266 7.90 -7.35 -20.16
CA GLU A 266 7.27 -7.96 -21.33
C GLU A 266 8.03 -9.19 -21.85
N SER A 267 9.19 -9.51 -21.28
CA SER A 267 10.13 -10.52 -21.81
C SER A 267 10.48 -10.27 -23.29
N LEU A 268 10.55 -8.98 -23.66
CA LEU A 268 10.93 -8.56 -25.01
C LEU A 268 12.44 -8.70 -25.17
N CYS A 269 12.88 -9.77 -25.79
CA CYS A 269 14.30 -10.12 -25.83
C CYS A 269 15.08 -9.35 -26.88
N HIS A 270 14.47 -9.02 -28.00
CA HIS A 270 15.04 -8.26 -29.12
C HIS A 270 14.15 -7.07 -29.45
N THR A 271 14.76 -6.03 -30.00
CA THR A 271 14.04 -4.83 -30.48
C THR A 271 13.07 -5.23 -31.59
N GLN A 272 11.82 -4.82 -31.46
CA GLN A 272 10.73 -5.13 -32.37
C GLN A 272 9.88 -3.90 -32.66
N GLU A 273 9.33 -3.86 -33.87
CA GLU A 273 8.28 -2.92 -34.27
C GLU A 273 6.92 -3.55 -33.93
N ASP A 274 6.09 -2.78 -33.22
CA ASP A 274 4.75 -3.18 -32.80
C ASP A 274 4.67 -4.53 -32.07
N PRO A 275 5.47 -4.76 -31.03
CA PRO A 275 5.43 -6.05 -30.32
C PRO A 275 4.08 -6.24 -29.60
N ASP A 276 3.63 -7.49 -29.55
CA ASP A 276 2.39 -7.87 -28.88
C ASP A 276 2.56 -7.90 -27.35
N PHE A 277 1.49 -7.60 -26.62
CA PHE A 277 1.48 -7.70 -25.15
C PHE A 277 1.47 -9.17 -24.72
N SER A 278 2.51 -9.59 -24.03
CA SER A 278 2.64 -10.97 -23.56
C SER A 278 1.82 -11.22 -22.30
N VAL A 279 0.80 -12.07 -22.38
CA VAL A 279 0.00 -12.49 -21.21
C VAL A 279 0.65 -13.68 -20.50
N LEU A 280 1.18 -14.64 -21.29
CA LEU A 280 1.78 -15.86 -20.77
C LEU A 280 3.04 -16.20 -21.56
N THR A 281 4.17 -16.23 -20.86
CA THR A 281 5.49 -16.57 -21.43
C THR A 281 6.17 -17.64 -20.59
N VAL A 282 6.82 -18.58 -21.25
CA VAL A 282 7.67 -19.60 -20.64
C VAL A 282 9.15 -19.36 -20.98
N GLY A 283 10.06 -19.96 -20.22
CA GLY A 283 11.48 -19.80 -20.44
C GLY A 283 12.11 -18.52 -19.91
N THR A 284 11.39 -17.74 -19.11
CA THR A 284 11.86 -16.47 -18.53
C THR A 284 13.03 -16.62 -17.54
N HIS A 285 13.31 -17.84 -17.07
CA HIS A 285 14.39 -18.12 -16.11
C HIS A 285 15.80 -18.06 -16.74
N ASN A 286 15.90 -18.07 -18.06
CA ASN A 286 17.19 -18.14 -18.81
C ASN A 286 17.60 -16.79 -19.42
N ASN A 287 17.17 -15.67 -18.89
CA ASN A 287 17.58 -14.34 -19.35
C ASN A 287 17.54 -14.16 -20.87
N CYS A 288 16.44 -14.51 -21.51
CA CYS A 288 16.22 -14.42 -22.95
C CYS A 288 16.88 -15.54 -23.84
N ASP A 289 17.43 -16.59 -23.26
CA ASP A 289 18.03 -17.65 -24.09
C ASP A 289 17.00 -18.64 -24.63
N SER A 290 15.82 -18.75 -24.03
CA SER A 290 14.78 -19.71 -24.44
C SER A 290 13.36 -19.20 -24.17
N VAL A 291 13.11 -17.90 -24.33
CA VAL A 291 11.80 -17.28 -24.13
C VAL A 291 10.83 -17.67 -25.24
N THR A 292 9.64 -18.12 -24.88
CA THR A 292 8.55 -18.41 -25.80
C THR A 292 7.26 -17.82 -25.29
N HIS A 293 6.66 -16.93 -26.08
CA HIS A 293 5.34 -16.35 -25.78
C HIS A 293 4.25 -17.33 -26.19
N LEU A 294 3.38 -17.70 -25.25
CA LEU A 294 2.28 -18.65 -25.48
C LEU A 294 0.94 -17.96 -25.73
N ILE A 295 0.70 -16.85 -25.07
CA ILE A 295 -0.51 -16.05 -25.21
C ILE A 295 -0.11 -14.60 -25.32
N GLU A 296 -0.47 -13.98 -26.44
CA GLU A 296 -0.18 -12.58 -26.74
C GLU A 296 -1.46 -11.85 -27.15
N VAL A 297 -1.51 -10.55 -26.88
CA VAL A 297 -2.63 -9.69 -27.28
C VAL A 297 -2.08 -8.58 -28.17
N PRO A 298 -2.48 -8.55 -29.46
CA PRO A 298 -1.97 -7.58 -30.42
C PRO A 298 -2.39 -6.15 -30.08
N TYR A 299 -1.56 -5.18 -30.49
CA TYR A 299 -1.77 -3.74 -30.35
C TYR A 299 -1.78 -3.18 -28.91
N VAL A 300 -1.78 -4.02 -27.89
CA VAL A 300 -1.88 -3.56 -26.48
C VAL A 300 -0.55 -2.97 -26.01
N LEU A 301 0.57 -3.60 -26.33
CA LEU A 301 1.87 -3.13 -25.85
C LEU A 301 2.30 -1.79 -26.46
N PRO A 302 2.17 -1.54 -27.78
CA PRO A 302 2.38 -0.22 -28.37
C PRO A 302 1.52 0.88 -27.75
N TYR A 303 0.24 0.55 -27.43
CA TYR A 303 -0.64 1.48 -26.76
C TYR A 303 -0.20 1.81 -25.31
N LEU A 304 0.21 0.79 -24.55
CA LEU A 304 0.70 0.98 -23.17
C LEU A 304 2.04 1.72 -23.12
N ALA A 305 2.88 1.59 -24.17
CA ALA A 305 4.17 2.27 -24.24
C ALA A 305 4.03 3.74 -24.64
N GLU A 306 3.33 4.03 -25.77
CA GLU A 306 3.28 5.37 -26.37
C GLU A 306 1.86 5.91 -26.59
N GLY A 307 0.82 5.14 -26.26
CA GLY A 307 -0.58 5.53 -26.55
C GLY A 307 -0.96 5.40 -28.04
N LYS A 308 -0.16 4.67 -28.83
CA LYS A 308 -0.38 4.43 -30.24
C LYS A 308 -0.72 2.96 -30.49
N GLY A 309 -1.57 2.69 -31.46
CA GLY A 309 -1.93 1.31 -31.82
C GLY A 309 -0.90 0.61 -32.71
N SER A 310 -0.01 1.37 -33.37
CA SER A 310 1.03 0.85 -34.26
C SER A 310 2.09 1.91 -34.56
N GLY A 311 3.20 1.49 -35.18
CA GLY A 311 4.34 2.35 -35.53
C GLY A 311 5.23 2.65 -34.34
N VAL A 312 5.28 1.76 -33.35
CA VAL A 312 6.08 1.87 -32.13
C VAL A 312 7.17 0.82 -32.14
N THR A 313 8.43 1.25 -32.02
CA THR A 313 9.58 0.36 -31.88
C THR A 313 10.00 0.32 -30.42
N LEU A 314 9.99 -0.87 -29.80
CA LEU A 314 10.44 -1.07 -28.43
C LEU A 314 11.76 -1.86 -28.41
N GLU A 315 12.71 -1.34 -27.61
CA GLU A 315 14.02 -1.96 -27.47
C GLU A 315 13.95 -3.24 -26.62
N GLY A 316 14.68 -4.26 -27.04
CA GLY A 316 14.76 -5.55 -26.36
C GLY A 316 15.84 -5.60 -25.29
N VAL A 317 15.70 -6.56 -24.37
CA VAL A 317 16.62 -6.77 -23.22
C VAL A 317 18.08 -6.98 -23.68
N LYS A 318 18.30 -7.73 -24.77
CA LYS A 318 19.65 -8.00 -25.26
C LYS A 318 20.29 -6.78 -25.90
N ASP A 319 19.52 -6.04 -26.68
CA ASP A 319 20.01 -4.83 -27.36
C ASP A 319 20.31 -3.72 -26.35
N LEU A 320 19.41 -3.54 -25.35
CA LEU A 320 19.64 -2.62 -24.24
C LEU A 320 20.84 -3.02 -23.38
N GLN A 321 21.10 -4.32 -23.18
CA GLN A 321 22.27 -4.80 -22.46
C GLN A 321 23.57 -4.40 -23.18
N GLU A 322 23.62 -4.55 -24.50
CA GLU A 322 24.76 -4.15 -25.30
C GLU A 322 25.01 -2.64 -25.21
N ALA A 323 23.96 -1.85 -25.36
CA ALA A 323 24.04 -0.39 -25.22
C ALA A 323 24.49 0.05 -23.82
N TYR A 324 24.05 -0.65 -22.77
CA TYR A 324 24.47 -0.34 -21.41
C TYR A 324 25.92 -0.73 -21.12
N VAL A 325 26.40 -1.84 -21.70
CA VAL A 325 27.84 -2.20 -21.62
C VAL A 325 28.71 -1.15 -22.31
N GLU A 326 28.29 -0.64 -23.47
CA GLU A 326 29.01 0.45 -24.14
C GLU A 326 29.02 1.74 -23.31
N LYS A 327 27.89 2.08 -22.69
CA LYS A 327 27.71 3.34 -21.94
C LYS A 327 28.33 3.32 -20.54
N PHE A 328 28.21 2.21 -19.82
CA PHE A 328 28.56 2.11 -18.41
C PHE A 328 29.76 1.23 -18.12
N GLY A 329 30.29 0.53 -19.13
CA GLY A 329 31.37 -0.42 -19.00
C GLY A 329 30.93 -1.88 -18.88
N PRO A 330 31.88 -2.82 -18.80
CA PRO A 330 31.58 -4.24 -18.67
C PRO A 330 30.73 -4.56 -17.44
N GLY A 331 29.61 -5.26 -17.61
CA GLY A 331 28.70 -5.65 -16.52
C GLY A 331 27.40 -6.26 -17.03
N ASP A 332 26.65 -6.90 -16.15
CA ASP A 332 25.28 -7.35 -16.44
C ASP A 332 24.28 -6.36 -15.85
N TYR A 333 23.55 -5.68 -16.73
CA TYR A 333 22.57 -4.65 -16.38
C TYR A 333 21.12 -5.12 -16.52
N ARG A 334 20.95 -6.43 -16.76
CA ARG A 334 19.62 -7.03 -16.90
C ARG A 334 19.04 -7.33 -15.52
N PRO A 335 17.78 -6.95 -15.24
CA PRO A 335 17.08 -7.43 -14.06
C PRO A 335 16.79 -8.92 -14.18
N ASN A 336 16.41 -9.56 -13.06
CA ASN A 336 15.98 -10.96 -13.12
C ASN A 336 14.67 -11.05 -13.91
N LEU A 337 14.74 -11.58 -15.12
CA LEU A 337 13.65 -11.62 -16.07
C LEU A 337 12.43 -12.38 -15.53
N PHE A 338 12.65 -13.51 -14.84
CA PHE A 338 11.59 -14.32 -14.26
C PHE A 338 10.80 -13.51 -13.20
N VAL A 339 11.51 -12.89 -12.26
CA VAL A 339 10.87 -12.14 -11.19
C VAL A 339 10.14 -10.91 -11.75
N THR A 340 10.77 -10.17 -12.66
CA THR A 340 10.20 -8.95 -13.24
C THR A 340 8.93 -9.27 -14.05
N TYR A 341 8.99 -10.28 -14.90
CA TYR A 341 7.85 -10.70 -15.73
C TYR A 341 6.67 -11.18 -14.87
N TRP A 342 6.92 -12.16 -13.98
CA TRP A 342 5.83 -12.80 -13.24
C TRP A 342 5.24 -11.91 -12.13
N SER A 343 6.04 -11.04 -11.51
CA SER A 343 5.52 -10.10 -10.53
C SER A 343 4.61 -9.05 -11.18
N PHE A 344 4.93 -8.58 -12.38
CA PHE A 344 4.05 -7.70 -13.14
C PHE A 344 2.72 -8.37 -13.50
N ARG A 345 2.74 -9.62 -13.99
CA ARG A 345 1.52 -10.40 -14.31
C ARG A 345 0.72 -10.72 -13.04
N ALA A 346 1.38 -11.06 -11.94
CA ALA A 346 0.71 -11.32 -10.67
C ALA A 346 0.00 -10.06 -10.13
N MET A 347 0.62 -8.88 -10.25
CA MET A 347 0.00 -7.60 -9.88
C MET A 347 -1.34 -7.39 -10.60
N ILE A 348 -1.35 -7.59 -11.91
CA ILE A 348 -2.56 -7.43 -12.72
C ILE A 348 -3.58 -8.54 -12.43
N GLY A 349 -3.14 -9.79 -12.48
CA GLY A 349 -4.02 -10.97 -12.39
C GLY A 349 -4.70 -11.13 -11.04
N LEU A 350 -3.99 -10.85 -9.94
CA LEU A 350 -4.55 -10.97 -8.58
C LEU A 350 -5.63 -9.92 -8.29
N SER A 351 -5.64 -8.78 -8.99
CA SER A 351 -6.69 -7.77 -8.85
C SER A 351 -8.07 -8.30 -9.31
N ALA A 352 -8.09 -9.36 -10.11
CA ALA A 352 -9.32 -10.02 -10.55
C ALA A 352 -10.19 -10.53 -9.39
N GLY A 353 -9.58 -10.90 -8.25
CA GLY A 353 -10.33 -11.32 -7.06
C GLY A 353 -11.26 -10.21 -6.53
N SER A 354 -10.80 -8.97 -6.53
CA SER A 354 -11.62 -7.80 -6.15
C SER A 354 -12.73 -7.53 -7.17
N ILE A 355 -12.44 -7.69 -8.47
CA ILE A 355 -13.44 -7.54 -9.54
C ILE A 355 -14.54 -8.61 -9.41
N LEU A 356 -14.17 -9.85 -9.17
CA LEU A 356 -15.12 -10.94 -8.96
C LEU A 356 -16.02 -10.68 -7.74
N LEU A 357 -15.46 -10.19 -6.64
CA LEU A 357 -16.22 -9.81 -5.46
C LEU A 357 -17.18 -8.64 -5.75
N LEU A 358 -16.73 -7.63 -6.48
CA LEU A 358 -17.54 -6.50 -6.91
C LEU A 358 -18.77 -6.96 -7.72
N LEU A 359 -18.53 -7.72 -8.78
CA LEU A 359 -19.58 -8.18 -9.70
C LEU A 359 -20.55 -9.13 -9.00
N ALA A 360 -20.03 -10.09 -8.24
CA ALA A 360 -20.84 -11.01 -7.46
C ALA A 360 -21.66 -10.28 -6.39
N GLY A 361 -21.03 -9.34 -5.65
CA GLY A 361 -21.68 -8.53 -4.63
C GLY A 361 -22.84 -7.70 -5.18
N TRP A 362 -22.64 -7.04 -6.31
CA TRP A 362 -23.73 -6.31 -6.99
C TRP A 362 -24.85 -7.24 -7.45
N TRP A 363 -24.48 -8.39 -8.01
CA TRP A 363 -25.46 -9.37 -8.49
C TRP A 363 -26.32 -9.93 -7.36
N VAL A 364 -25.72 -10.40 -6.26
CA VAL A 364 -26.46 -11.06 -5.17
C VAL A 364 -27.26 -10.07 -4.31
N THR A 365 -26.80 -8.82 -4.20
CA THR A 365 -27.48 -7.78 -3.41
C THR A 365 -28.46 -6.91 -4.20
N ARG A 366 -28.65 -7.19 -5.51
CA ARG A 366 -29.58 -6.46 -6.36
C ARG A 366 -31.01 -6.50 -5.81
N ARG A 367 -31.79 -5.46 -6.06
CA ARG A 367 -33.20 -5.35 -5.63
C ARG A 367 -33.42 -5.55 -4.13
N GLY A 368 -32.43 -5.21 -3.27
CA GLY A 368 -32.58 -5.31 -1.82
C GLY A 368 -32.36 -6.69 -1.23
N ARG A 369 -31.96 -7.68 -2.00
CA ARG A 369 -31.69 -9.04 -1.51
C ARG A 369 -30.52 -9.09 -0.54
N ILE A 370 -30.58 -10.04 0.39
CA ILE A 370 -29.46 -10.44 1.25
C ILE A 370 -29.04 -11.85 0.79
N PRO A 371 -27.75 -12.03 0.45
CA PRO A 371 -27.26 -13.35 0.04
C PRO A 371 -27.22 -14.33 1.23
N ASP A 372 -27.59 -15.57 0.96
CA ASP A 372 -27.52 -16.73 1.89
C ASP A 372 -26.61 -17.84 1.35
N GLN A 373 -26.07 -17.69 0.15
CA GLN A 373 -25.28 -18.69 -0.55
C GLN A 373 -23.89 -18.84 0.04
N ARG A 374 -23.47 -20.07 0.37
CA ARG A 374 -22.13 -20.36 0.92
C ARG A 374 -21.00 -19.95 -0.01
N TRP A 375 -21.17 -20.11 -1.33
CA TRP A 375 -20.14 -19.72 -2.30
C TRP A 375 -19.80 -18.23 -2.21
N PHE A 376 -20.82 -17.37 -1.99
CA PHE A 376 -20.57 -15.92 -1.86
C PHE A 376 -19.80 -15.61 -0.56
N SER A 377 -20.08 -16.32 0.52
CA SER A 377 -19.30 -16.21 1.76
C SER A 377 -17.82 -16.57 1.54
N TRP A 378 -17.55 -17.67 0.83
CA TRP A 378 -16.18 -18.07 0.50
C TRP A 378 -15.51 -17.08 -0.45
N LEU A 379 -16.20 -16.63 -1.50
CA LEU A 379 -15.67 -15.60 -2.40
C LEU A 379 -15.34 -14.33 -1.63
N SER A 380 -16.21 -13.91 -0.71
CA SER A 380 -16.00 -12.71 0.11
C SER A 380 -14.72 -12.79 0.96
N LEU A 381 -14.44 -13.94 1.55
CA LEU A 381 -13.22 -14.14 2.34
C LEU A 381 -11.98 -14.31 1.48
N LEU A 382 -12.07 -15.11 0.40
CA LEU A 382 -10.93 -15.41 -0.47
C LEU A 382 -10.51 -14.22 -1.34
N ALA A 383 -11.41 -13.29 -1.62
CA ALA A 383 -11.08 -12.06 -2.31
C ALA A 383 -10.23 -11.08 -1.47
N ILE A 384 -10.36 -11.11 -0.12
CA ILE A 384 -9.63 -10.19 0.76
C ILE A 384 -8.12 -10.21 0.52
N PRO A 385 -7.40 -11.35 0.52
CA PRO A 385 -5.95 -11.34 0.34
C PRO A 385 -5.49 -10.96 -1.08
N THR A 386 -6.35 -11.04 -2.09
CA THR A 386 -5.91 -10.88 -3.48
C THR A 386 -5.33 -9.50 -3.78
N PRO A 387 -5.91 -8.35 -3.39
CA PRO A 387 -5.31 -7.05 -3.65
C PRO A 387 -4.09 -6.77 -2.76
N PHE A 388 -3.95 -7.40 -1.60
CA PHE A 388 -2.71 -7.34 -0.82
C PHE A 388 -1.56 -7.98 -1.58
N LEU A 389 -1.78 -9.18 -2.11
CA LEU A 389 -0.80 -9.90 -2.89
C LEU A 389 -0.50 -9.18 -4.23
N ALA A 390 -1.52 -8.56 -4.85
CA ALA A 390 -1.33 -7.74 -6.04
C ALA A 390 -0.41 -6.54 -5.78
N ASN A 391 -0.66 -5.80 -4.70
CA ASN A 391 0.20 -4.67 -4.29
C ASN A 391 1.62 -5.12 -3.96
N SER A 392 1.78 -6.24 -3.24
CA SER A 392 3.10 -6.82 -2.94
C SER A 392 3.84 -7.23 -4.22
N ALA A 393 3.15 -7.84 -5.17
CA ALA A 393 3.72 -8.20 -6.48
C ALA A 393 4.14 -6.96 -7.27
N GLY A 394 3.33 -5.89 -7.26
CA GLY A 394 3.67 -4.60 -7.86
C GLY A 394 4.92 -3.97 -7.25
N TRP A 395 5.06 -4.06 -5.92
CA TRP A 395 6.26 -3.59 -5.24
C TRP A 395 7.50 -4.42 -5.63
N VAL A 396 7.38 -5.75 -5.63
CA VAL A 396 8.46 -6.64 -6.11
C VAL A 396 8.86 -6.30 -7.54
N PHE A 397 7.89 -6.08 -8.44
CA PHE A 397 8.15 -5.62 -9.80
C PHE A 397 8.94 -4.32 -9.84
N THR A 398 8.51 -3.33 -9.07
CA THR A 398 9.16 -2.01 -9.02
C THR A 398 10.61 -2.11 -8.59
N GLU A 399 10.91 -2.87 -7.53
CA GLU A 399 12.23 -2.97 -6.94
C GLU A 399 13.16 -3.93 -7.70
N MET A 400 12.66 -5.07 -8.13
CA MET A 400 13.47 -6.06 -8.85
C MET A 400 13.70 -5.66 -10.31
N GLY A 401 12.72 -4.97 -10.92
CA GLY A 401 12.84 -4.56 -12.33
C GLY A 401 13.84 -3.43 -12.56
N ARG A 402 14.26 -2.67 -11.55
CA ARG A 402 15.30 -1.65 -11.68
C ARG A 402 16.72 -2.17 -11.45
N GLN A 403 16.88 -3.40 -10.95
CA GLN A 403 18.21 -3.96 -10.70
C GLN A 403 18.98 -4.19 -12.01
N PRO A 404 20.33 -4.10 -11.97
CA PRO A 404 21.18 -4.03 -10.77
C PRO A 404 21.30 -2.64 -10.13
N TRP A 405 20.55 -1.65 -10.60
CA TRP A 405 20.61 -0.31 -10.04
C TRP A 405 19.82 -0.18 -8.74
N VAL A 406 20.41 0.44 -7.72
CA VAL A 406 19.70 0.98 -6.56
C VAL A 406 19.32 2.44 -6.78
N VAL A 407 20.18 3.20 -7.48
CA VAL A 407 19.86 4.51 -8.05
C VAL A 407 20.04 4.42 -9.55
N VAL A 408 18.94 4.54 -10.29
CA VAL A 408 18.90 4.34 -11.75
C VAL A 408 19.58 5.53 -12.44
N PRO A 409 20.44 5.34 -13.46
CA PRO A 409 21.01 6.45 -14.21
C PRO A 409 19.91 7.28 -14.88
N ASN A 410 19.87 8.57 -14.65
CA ASN A 410 18.98 9.47 -15.36
C ASN A 410 19.64 9.96 -16.67
N PRO A 411 19.07 9.66 -17.86
CA PRO A 411 19.66 10.04 -19.14
C PRO A 411 19.86 11.57 -19.33
N THR A 412 18.99 12.36 -18.70
CA THR A 412 18.98 13.84 -18.79
C THR A 412 19.57 14.53 -17.58
N GLY A 413 19.97 13.78 -16.54
CA GLY A 413 20.50 14.27 -15.28
C GLY A 413 22.02 14.16 -15.20
N ASP A 414 22.53 14.20 -13.96
CA ASP A 414 23.97 14.03 -13.68
C ASP A 414 24.38 12.56 -13.95
N PRO A 415 25.29 12.31 -14.88
CA PRO A 415 25.69 10.94 -15.25
C PRO A 415 26.41 10.18 -14.14
N LEU A 416 26.93 10.88 -13.12
CA LEU A 416 27.59 10.29 -11.96
C LEU A 416 26.58 9.95 -10.84
N LEU A 417 25.36 10.46 -10.92
CA LEU A 417 24.31 10.20 -9.94
C LEU A 417 23.64 8.85 -10.22
N ARG A 418 24.38 7.79 -9.97
CA ARG A 418 23.93 6.40 -10.15
C ARG A 418 24.65 5.49 -9.15
N MET A 419 23.99 4.39 -8.77
CA MET A 419 24.59 3.39 -7.88
C MET A 419 24.00 2.01 -8.15
N THR A 420 24.85 0.99 -8.17
CA THR A 420 24.39 -0.40 -8.23
C THR A 420 24.09 -0.94 -6.83
N VAL A 421 23.29 -2.02 -6.75
CA VAL A 421 23.00 -2.72 -5.49
C VAL A 421 24.27 -3.23 -4.82
N GLN A 422 25.23 -3.69 -5.60
CA GLN A 422 26.55 -4.14 -5.12
C GLN A 422 27.32 -3.03 -4.40
N GLN A 423 27.24 -1.80 -4.90
CA GLN A 423 27.88 -0.65 -4.30
C GLN A 423 27.15 -0.13 -3.06
N GLY A 424 25.84 -0.40 -2.95
CA GLY A 424 25.02 0.11 -1.86
C GLY A 424 25.01 -0.76 -0.61
N VAL A 425 25.46 -2.02 -0.70
CA VAL A 425 25.46 -2.96 0.42
C VAL A 425 26.58 -2.64 1.41
N SER A 426 26.32 -2.84 2.70
CA SER A 426 27.29 -2.66 3.78
C SER A 426 28.36 -3.75 3.76
N ASP A 427 29.59 -3.41 4.15
CA ASP A 427 30.68 -4.36 4.35
C ASP A 427 30.56 -5.03 5.72
N HIS A 428 29.71 -6.03 5.81
CA HIS A 428 29.48 -6.82 7.02
C HIS A 428 29.88 -8.28 6.83
N ALA A 429 30.26 -8.95 7.94
CA ALA A 429 30.45 -10.39 7.92
C ALA A 429 29.13 -11.10 7.58
N THR A 430 29.19 -12.10 6.69
CA THR A 430 28.04 -12.91 6.28
C THR A 430 27.23 -13.46 7.45
N SER A 431 27.91 -13.85 8.54
CA SER A 431 27.26 -14.35 9.77
C SER A 431 26.37 -13.29 10.43
N THR A 432 26.79 -12.04 10.46
CA THR A 432 26.00 -10.93 11.04
C THR A 432 24.70 -10.71 10.27
N VAL A 433 24.79 -10.73 8.94
CA VAL A 433 23.60 -10.56 8.08
C VAL A 433 22.65 -11.75 8.17
N ILE A 434 23.19 -12.99 8.28
CA ILE A 434 22.34 -14.19 8.51
C ILE A 434 21.62 -14.10 9.86
N ILE A 435 22.32 -13.71 10.93
CA ILE A 435 21.69 -13.57 12.24
C ILE A 435 20.58 -12.53 12.21
N SER A 436 20.81 -11.35 11.61
CA SER A 436 19.77 -10.32 11.50
C SER A 436 18.60 -10.77 10.63
N LEU A 437 18.85 -11.46 9.52
CA LEU A 437 17.78 -12.04 8.68
C LEU A 437 16.90 -13.02 9.47
N VAL A 438 17.50 -13.94 10.22
CA VAL A 438 16.77 -14.91 11.03
C VAL A 438 15.97 -14.21 12.13
N VAL A 439 16.57 -13.28 12.86
CA VAL A 439 15.91 -12.52 13.93
C VAL A 439 14.72 -11.74 13.41
N PHE A 440 14.86 -10.98 12.33
CA PHE A 440 13.76 -10.20 11.76
C PHE A 440 12.66 -11.10 11.17
N THR A 441 13.03 -12.20 10.51
CA THR A 441 12.03 -13.13 9.97
C THR A 441 11.20 -13.77 11.07
N LEU A 442 11.84 -14.19 12.17
CA LEU A 442 11.13 -14.76 13.32
C LEU A 442 10.26 -13.72 14.03
N LEU A 443 10.79 -12.52 14.27
CA LEU A 443 10.02 -11.42 14.87
C LEU A 443 8.76 -11.11 14.04
N TYR A 444 8.92 -10.98 12.73
CA TYR A 444 7.81 -10.71 11.83
C TYR A 444 6.83 -11.88 11.77
N GLY A 445 7.31 -13.11 11.84
CA GLY A 445 6.45 -14.29 11.96
C GLY A 445 5.55 -14.23 13.19
N VAL A 446 6.12 -13.88 14.36
CA VAL A 446 5.34 -13.69 15.61
C VAL A 446 4.30 -12.56 15.46
N LEU A 447 4.71 -11.41 14.89
CA LEU A 447 3.80 -10.29 14.66
C LEU A 447 2.69 -10.64 13.68
N ALA A 448 2.98 -11.41 12.61
CA ALA A 448 1.97 -11.90 11.67
C ALA A 448 0.92 -12.78 12.33
N VAL A 449 1.38 -13.71 13.19
CA VAL A 449 0.49 -14.60 13.94
C VAL A 449 -0.39 -13.77 14.89
N ALA A 450 0.18 -12.85 15.64
CA ALA A 450 -0.54 -11.97 16.54
C ALA A 450 -1.59 -11.13 15.78
N TRP A 451 -1.19 -10.49 14.67
CA TRP A 451 -2.09 -9.72 13.81
C TRP A 451 -3.25 -10.56 13.27
N PHE A 452 -2.93 -11.73 12.72
CA PHE A 452 -3.95 -12.61 12.15
C PHE A 452 -5.00 -13.04 13.20
N PHE A 453 -4.55 -13.45 14.40
CA PHE A 453 -5.47 -13.85 15.46
C PHE A 453 -6.29 -12.69 16.02
N LEU A 454 -5.69 -11.50 16.17
CA LEU A 454 -6.42 -10.29 16.58
C LEU A 454 -7.47 -9.89 15.55
N MET A 455 -7.08 -9.77 14.27
CA MET A 455 -8.00 -9.43 13.19
C MET A 455 -9.14 -10.45 13.09
N ARG A 456 -8.81 -11.75 13.06
CA ARG A 456 -9.79 -12.82 13.03
C ARG A 456 -10.75 -12.76 14.23
N ARG A 457 -10.22 -12.56 15.42
CA ARG A 457 -11.03 -12.45 16.64
C ARG A 457 -12.05 -11.33 16.50
N TYR A 458 -11.63 -10.12 16.25
CA TYR A 458 -12.53 -8.96 16.20
C TYR A 458 -13.47 -8.99 14.98
N VAL A 459 -13.05 -9.53 13.84
CA VAL A 459 -13.95 -9.77 12.71
C VAL A 459 -15.06 -10.74 13.08
N ILE A 460 -14.77 -11.81 13.83
CA ILE A 460 -15.77 -12.80 14.26
C ILE A 460 -16.69 -12.29 15.37
N GLU A 461 -16.15 -11.52 16.33
CA GLU A 461 -16.93 -10.88 17.40
C GLU A 461 -17.94 -9.88 16.82
N GLY A 462 -17.53 -9.13 15.79
CA GLY A 462 -18.39 -8.14 15.14
C GLY A 462 -18.51 -6.83 15.90
N PRO A 463 -19.42 -5.94 15.47
CA PRO A 463 -19.65 -4.66 16.12
C PRO A 463 -20.33 -4.84 17.47
N ASP A 464 -19.83 -4.17 18.49
CA ASP A 464 -20.39 -4.19 19.84
C ASP A 464 -21.82 -3.60 19.86
N PRO A 465 -22.83 -4.33 20.36
CA PRO A 465 -24.19 -3.83 20.50
C PRO A 465 -24.34 -2.74 21.58
N ALA A 466 -23.49 -2.77 22.61
CA ALA A 466 -23.61 -1.93 23.81
C ALA A 466 -22.98 -0.54 23.64
N SER A 467 -22.25 -0.28 22.56
CA SER A 467 -21.53 0.98 22.37
C SER A 467 -22.42 2.13 21.85
N ARG A 468 -23.51 2.45 22.55
CA ARG A 468 -24.26 3.69 22.25
C ARG A 468 -23.58 4.87 22.93
N PRO A 469 -23.29 5.97 22.19
CA PRO A 469 -22.96 7.21 22.87
C PRO A 469 -24.23 7.65 23.60
N GLU A 470 -24.13 7.93 24.89
CA GLU A 470 -25.22 8.61 25.58
C GLU A 470 -25.56 9.92 24.86
N PRO A 471 -26.85 10.20 24.61
CA PRO A 471 -27.23 11.46 24.00
C PRO A 471 -26.78 12.61 24.92
N ARG A 472 -25.71 13.31 24.54
CA ARG A 472 -25.39 14.58 25.19
C ARG A 472 -26.50 15.56 24.85
N GLY A 473 -27.18 16.08 25.87
CA GLY A 473 -28.20 17.13 25.72
C GLY A 473 -27.59 18.40 25.08
N PRO A 474 -28.42 19.26 24.50
CA PRO A 474 -27.99 20.56 23.95
C PRO A 474 -27.19 21.41 24.93
N GLU A 475 -27.34 21.18 26.24
CA GLU A 475 -26.72 21.92 27.33
C GLU A 475 -25.21 21.64 27.50
N ASP A 476 -24.69 20.50 26.99
CA ASP A 476 -23.26 20.17 27.09
C ASP A 476 -22.36 21.00 26.15
N TYR A 477 -22.91 21.83 25.29
CA TYR A 477 -22.17 22.64 24.30
C TYR A 477 -22.08 24.13 24.66
N THR A 478 -22.77 24.57 25.69
CA THR A 478 -22.64 25.94 26.18
C THR A 478 -21.68 25.95 27.36
N GLY A 479 -20.39 26.16 27.09
CA GLY A 479 -19.42 26.58 28.09
C GLY A 479 -19.79 27.97 28.63
N GLY A 480 -20.82 28.03 29.42
CA GLY A 480 -21.32 29.23 30.12
C GLY A 480 -20.89 29.20 31.56
N ALA A 481 -20.08 30.16 31.92
CA ALA A 481 -19.85 30.52 33.33
C ALA A 481 -21.17 30.76 34.06
N GLY A 482 -21.39 30.07 35.17
CA GLY A 482 -22.37 30.49 36.16
C GLY A 482 -23.18 29.38 36.81
N GLY A 483 -22.95 29.12 38.09
CA GLY A 483 -23.91 28.53 38.97
C GLY A 483 -23.47 27.32 39.77
N ALA A 484 -22.76 27.56 40.84
CA ALA A 484 -22.58 26.58 41.92
C ALA A 484 -23.92 26.13 42.49
N ARG A 485 -24.25 24.86 42.42
CA ARG A 485 -25.07 24.16 43.41
C ARG A 485 -24.53 22.76 43.58
N GLY A 486 -24.16 22.42 44.82
CA GLY A 486 -23.56 21.14 45.20
C GLY A 486 -24.50 19.97 45.00
N GLU A 487 -23.96 18.95 44.36
CA GLU A 487 -24.38 17.56 44.51
C GLU A 487 -23.10 16.72 44.64
N GLU A 488 -23.16 15.77 45.57
CA GLU A 488 -22.06 14.96 46.02
C GLU A 488 -21.36 14.27 44.83
N GLU A 489 -20.07 14.55 44.65
CA GLU A 489 -19.16 13.79 43.75
C GLU A 489 -19.10 12.34 44.27
N LYS A 490 -19.77 11.43 43.54
CA LYS A 490 -19.35 10.03 43.53
C LYS A 490 -18.07 9.96 42.74
N GLU A 491 -16.95 9.62 43.41
CA GLU A 491 -15.69 9.27 42.77
C GLU A 491 -15.95 8.30 41.60
N PRO A 492 -15.49 8.61 40.41
CA PRO A 492 -15.57 7.65 39.32
C PRO A 492 -14.65 6.47 39.66
N ALA A 493 -15.24 5.28 39.74
CA ALA A 493 -14.47 4.04 39.80
C ALA A 493 -13.41 4.07 38.68
N VAL A 494 -12.17 3.86 39.07
CA VAL A 494 -11.05 3.70 38.15
C VAL A 494 -11.38 2.51 37.27
N GLU A 495 -11.95 2.77 36.11
CA GLU A 495 -12.18 1.75 35.09
C GLU A 495 -10.82 1.25 34.63
N GLN A 496 -10.50 0.02 35.02
CA GLN A 496 -9.36 -0.69 34.51
C GLN A 496 -9.39 -0.57 32.97
N LEU A 497 -8.26 -0.17 32.40
CA LEU A 497 -8.02 -0.14 30.94
C LEU A 497 -8.32 -1.51 30.33
N SER A 498 -9.58 -1.85 30.16
CA SER A 498 -9.98 -2.87 29.22
C SER A 498 -9.92 -2.24 27.84
N PHE A 499 -9.18 -2.81 26.95
CA PHE A 499 -9.18 -2.47 25.53
C PHE A 499 -10.56 -2.80 24.90
N ALA A 500 -11.61 -2.20 25.41
CA ALA A 500 -12.97 -2.26 24.90
C ALA A 500 -13.18 -1.09 23.94
N TYR A 501 -12.54 -1.21 22.78
CA TYR A 501 -12.85 -0.40 21.62
C TYR A 501 -13.48 -1.26 20.53
#